data_0bfa90bb47f04d42cdcd473639c3bfa3
#
_entry.id   0bfa90bb47f04d42cdcd473639c3bfa3
#
_cell.length_a   1.000
_cell.length_b   1.000
_cell.length_c   1.000
_cell.angle_alpha   90.00
_cell.angle_beta   90.00
_cell.angle_gamma   90.00
#
_symmetry.space_group_name_H-M   'P 1'
#
loop_
_entity.id
_entity.type
_entity.pdbx_description
1 polymer ?
#
loop_
_entity_poly.entity_id
_entity_poly.type
_entity_poly.pdbx_seq_one_letter_code
_entity_poly.pdbx_strand_id
1 'polypeptide(L)'
;SQVAAGAMSYEEAQQAIRATLRQQGYRPPATGQGGIQDLSSWVRIQVVMETNAAMAHGYRNWYNWTQDEDTAAFKFYRSQGREDPRYWAERWNRARAGLEEEATEAVSSGFIRGEIVGYALAASDIWIRLSRFGTPYPPFDYLSGMNIAPVGAEEARAAGLDVSRVRPAPASFNATLESNAKGVTESNKNKIRRILKEAVRVTQENDGNTT
;
A
#
# COMPACT_ATOMS: atom_id res chain seq x y z
N SER A 1 -11.24 8.17 1.06
CA SER A 1 -12.39 7.70 1.87
C SER A 1 -12.96 8.87 2.64
N GLN A 2 -14.25 8.83 3.00
CA GLN A 2 -14.93 9.88 3.80
C GLN A 2 -14.22 10.14 5.13
N VAL A 3 -13.60 9.12 5.72
CA VAL A 3 -12.77 9.27 6.93
C VAL A 3 -11.49 10.05 6.64
N ALA A 4 -10.82 9.78 5.54
CA ALA A 4 -9.60 10.50 5.14
C ALA A 4 -9.87 11.97 4.76
N ALA A 5 -11.09 12.28 4.31
CA ALA A 5 -11.55 13.62 4.01
C ALA A 5 -12.12 14.37 5.24
N GLY A 6 -12.14 13.76 6.43
CA GLY A 6 -12.71 14.33 7.64
C GLY A 6 -14.24 14.40 7.66
N ALA A 7 -14.92 13.83 6.66
CA ALA A 7 -16.38 13.85 6.55
C ALA A 7 -17.07 12.78 7.43
N MET A 8 -16.32 11.88 8.04
CA MET A 8 -16.82 10.79 8.89
C MET A 8 -15.76 10.44 9.92
N SER A 9 -16.12 10.26 11.17
CA SER A 9 -15.23 9.77 12.21
C SER A 9 -14.92 8.26 12.03
N TYR A 10 -13.86 7.79 12.68
CA TYR A 10 -13.53 6.36 12.70
C TYR A 10 -14.67 5.53 13.31
N GLU A 11 -15.32 6.01 14.35
CA GLU A 11 -16.44 5.34 15.04
C GLU A 11 -17.66 5.23 14.13
N GLU A 12 -18.03 6.30 13.44
CA GLU A 12 -19.13 6.30 12.47
C GLU A 12 -18.86 5.33 11.32
N ALA A 13 -17.65 5.34 10.78
CA ALA A 13 -17.26 4.40 9.73
C ALA A 13 -17.33 2.94 10.19
N GLN A 14 -16.90 2.66 11.42
CA GLN A 14 -17.02 1.33 12.00
C GLN A 14 -18.48 0.89 12.15
N GLN A 15 -19.33 1.76 12.68
CA GLN A 15 -20.76 1.46 12.85
C GLN A 15 -21.41 1.20 11.49
N ALA A 16 -21.09 1.99 10.46
CA ALA A 16 -21.58 1.81 9.11
C ALA A 16 -21.15 0.46 8.49
N ILE A 17 -19.87 0.07 8.67
CA ILE A 17 -19.37 -1.24 8.20
C ILE A 17 -20.11 -2.37 8.92
N ARG A 18 -20.27 -2.30 10.25
CA ARG A 18 -20.98 -3.33 11.02
C ARG A 18 -22.45 -3.43 10.62
N ALA A 19 -23.13 -2.29 10.41
CA ALA A 19 -24.50 -2.27 9.92
C ALA A 19 -24.62 -2.94 8.55
N THR A 20 -23.71 -2.62 7.64
CA THR A 20 -23.68 -3.24 6.30
C THR A 20 -23.46 -4.75 6.36
N LEU A 21 -22.53 -5.21 7.20
CA LEU A 21 -22.27 -6.65 7.38
C LEU A 21 -23.51 -7.38 7.92
N ARG A 22 -24.21 -6.81 8.90
CA ARG A 22 -25.47 -7.37 9.43
C ARG A 22 -26.57 -7.43 8.37
N GLN A 23 -26.76 -6.35 7.60
CA GLN A 23 -27.73 -6.31 6.50
C GLN A 23 -27.44 -7.36 5.42
N GLN A 24 -26.16 -7.69 5.21
CA GLN A 24 -25.74 -8.76 4.30
C GLN A 24 -25.80 -10.17 4.91
N GLY A 25 -26.33 -10.31 6.13
CA GLY A 25 -26.49 -11.59 6.80
C GLY A 25 -25.21 -12.15 7.40
N TYR A 26 -24.14 -11.33 7.53
CA TYR A 26 -22.91 -11.79 8.16
C TYR A 26 -23.16 -12.14 9.64
N ARG A 27 -22.69 -13.33 10.03
CA ARG A 27 -22.64 -13.76 11.43
C ARG A 27 -21.19 -14.04 11.82
N PRO A 28 -20.73 -13.54 12.96
CA PRO A 28 -19.39 -13.84 13.47
C PRO A 28 -19.19 -15.35 13.61
N PRO A 29 -17.95 -15.84 13.37
CA PRO A 29 -17.64 -17.26 13.60
C PRO A 29 -17.79 -17.60 15.07
N ALA A 30 -18.21 -18.83 15.38
CA ALA A 30 -18.40 -19.30 16.76
C ALA A 30 -17.10 -19.27 17.56
N THR A 31 -15.96 -19.54 16.89
CA THR A 31 -14.59 -19.43 17.43
C THR A 31 -13.94 -18.18 16.87
N GLY A 32 -13.38 -17.32 17.72
CA GLY A 32 -12.68 -16.08 17.31
C GLY A 32 -13.58 -14.85 17.19
N GLN A 33 -14.78 -14.89 17.75
CA GLN A 33 -15.67 -13.73 17.84
C GLN A 33 -14.95 -12.57 18.56
N GLY A 34 -15.03 -11.37 17.97
CA GLY A 34 -14.33 -10.18 18.48
C GLY A 34 -12.84 -10.11 18.11
N GLY A 35 -12.26 -11.17 17.55
CA GLY A 35 -10.88 -11.22 17.09
C GLY A 35 -10.68 -10.80 15.62
N ILE A 36 -9.44 -10.98 15.14
CA ILE A 36 -9.04 -10.59 13.77
C ILE A 36 -9.78 -11.38 12.66
N GLN A 37 -10.30 -12.57 12.97
CA GLN A 37 -11.06 -13.40 12.02
C GLN A 37 -12.53 -12.98 11.90
N ASP A 38 -13.04 -12.26 12.90
CA ASP A 38 -14.39 -11.71 12.88
C ASP A 38 -14.43 -10.40 12.08
N LEU A 39 -15.05 -10.40 10.92
CA LEU A 39 -15.15 -9.23 10.04
C LEU A 39 -15.87 -8.05 10.69
N SER A 40 -16.73 -8.30 11.69
CA SER A 40 -17.47 -7.27 12.43
C SER A 40 -16.74 -6.76 13.67
N SER A 41 -15.60 -7.34 14.03
CA SER A 41 -14.83 -6.95 15.20
C SER A 41 -14.16 -5.59 15.01
N TRP A 42 -13.99 -4.88 16.11
CA TRP A 42 -13.25 -3.61 16.14
C TRP A 42 -11.81 -3.80 15.62
N VAL A 43 -11.12 -4.79 16.11
CA VAL A 43 -9.73 -5.08 15.74
C VAL A 43 -9.59 -5.30 14.22
N ARG A 44 -10.49 -6.09 13.63
CA ARG A 44 -10.47 -6.34 12.19
C ARG A 44 -10.77 -5.09 11.38
N ILE A 45 -11.81 -4.35 11.74
CA ILE A 45 -12.22 -3.13 11.04
C ILE A 45 -11.13 -2.08 11.14
N GLN A 46 -10.52 -1.90 12.31
CA GLN A 46 -9.43 -0.96 12.51
C GLN A 46 -8.24 -1.28 11.61
N VAL A 47 -7.78 -2.54 11.58
CA VAL A 47 -6.67 -2.96 10.69
C VAL A 47 -6.99 -2.68 9.23
N VAL A 48 -8.22 -2.95 8.78
CA VAL A 48 -8.63 -2.68 7.40
C VAL A 48 -8.65 -1.17 7.11
N MET A 49 -9.18 -0.36 8.01
CA MET A 49 -9.25 1.09 7.84
C MET A 49 -7.85 1.74 7.83
N GLU A 50 -7.00 1.38 8.79
CA GLU A 50 -5.61 1.87 8.86
C GLU A 50 -4.80 1.45 7.64
N THR A 51 -4.96 0.19 7.18
CA THR A 51 -4.29 -0.30 5.98
C THR A 51 -4.72 0.50 4.74
N ASN A 52 -6.03 0.72 4.56
CA ASN A 52 -6.53 1.50 3.41
C ASN A 52 -6.10 2.98 3.46
N ALA A 53 -6.08 3.59 4.62
CA ALA A 53 -5.56 4.95 4.79
C ALA A 53 -4.06 5.01 4.44
N ALA A 54 -3.27 4.06 4.95
CA ALA A 54 -1.85 3.96 4.65
C ALA A 54 -1.59 3.70 3.15
N MET A 55 -2.43 2.88 2.48
CA MET A 55 -2.35 2.67 1.03
C MET A 55 -2.63 3.96 0.24
N ALA A 56 -3.61 4.75 0.64
CA ALA A 56 -3.90 6.03 -0.03
C ALA A 56 -2.73 7.02 0.10
N HIS A 57 -2.14 7.13 1.29
CA HIS A 57 -0.93 7.94 1.50
C HIS A 57 0.28 7.40 0.74
N GLY A 58 0.48 6.09 0.79
CA GLY A 58 1.56 5.41 0.07
C GLY A 58 1.48 5.64 -1.43
N TYR A 59 0.28 5.51 -2.01
CA TYR A 59 0.03 5.80 -3.42
C TYR A 59 0.36 7.24 -3.79
N ARG A 60 -0.15 8.21 -3.03
CA ARG A 60 0.09 9.64 -3.30
C ARG A 60 1.58 9.96 -3.31
N ASN A 61 2.32 9.51 -2.31
CA ASN A 61 3.74 9.76 -2.21
C ASN A 61 4.50 9.10 -3.37
N TRP A 62 4.23 7.81 -3.61
CA TRP A 62 4.83 7.06 -4.70
C TRP A 62 4.54 7.71 -6.06
N TYR A 63 3.29 8.10 -6.31
CA TYR A 63 2.91 8.78 -7.55
C TYR A 63 3.71 10.07 -7.75
N ASN A 64 3.78 10.94 -6.73
CA ASN A 64 4.54 12.18 -6.81
C ASN A 64 6.03 11.92 -7.08
N TRP A 65 6.63 10.96 -6.38
CA TRP A 65 8.03 10.60 -6.57
C TRP A 65 8.31 9.98 -7.95
N THR A 66 7.39 9.21 -8.50
CA THR A 66 7.56 8.64 -9.85
C THR A 66 7.37 9.67 -10.98
N GLN A 67 6.78 10.84 -10.69
CA GLN A 67 6.71 11.97 -11.62
C GLN A 67 7.93 12.91 -11.50
N ASP A 68 8.75 12.75 -10.48
CA ASP A 68 9.94 13.54 -10.23
C ASP A 68 11.13 12.92 -10.98
N GLU A 69 11.69 13.69 -11.94
CA GLU A 69 12.82 13.26 -12.80
C GLU A 69 14.09 12.98 -11.98
N ASP A 70 14.21 13.55 -10.77
CA ASP A 70 15.34 13.33 -9.88
C ASP A 70 15.24 11.98 -9.14
N THR A 71 14.07 11.34 -9.14
CA THR A 71 13.86 10.04 -8.48
C THR A 71 14.29 8.87 -9.40
N ALA A 72 15.49 8.34 -9.19
CA ALA A 72 16.01 7.20 -9.92
C ALA A 72 15.64 5.84 -9.29
N ALA A 73 15.56 5.79 -7.96
CA ALA A 73 15.33 4.57 -7.20
C ALA A 73 14.54 4.86 -5.92
N PHE A 74 14.15 3.81 -5.23
CA PHE A 74 13.66 3.90 -3.85
C PHE A 74 14.53 3.07 -2.93
N LYS A 75 14.70 3.54 -1.69
CA LYS A 75 15.19 2.75 -0.56
C LYS A 75 14.02 2.18 0.23
N PHE A 76 14.09 0.89 0.53
CA PHE A 76 13.13 0.18 1.37
C PHE A 76 13.64 0.13 2.79
N TYR A 77 12.88 0.68 3.73
CA TYR A 77 13.37 0.86 5.09
C TYR A 77 12.29 0.66 6.15
N ARG A 78 12.72 0.41 7.39
CA ARG A 78 11.85 0.34 8.57
C ARG A 78 11.49 1.74 9.06
N SER A 79 10.26 2.18 8.81
CA SER A 79 9.77 3.50 9.26
C SER A 79 9.24 3.49 10.69
N GLN A 80 8.68 2.34 11.14
CA GLN A 80 8.11 2.20 12.48
C GLN A 80 8.69 0.97 13.17
N GLY A 81 9.08 1.13 14.43
CA GLY A 81 9.45 0.00 15.30
C GLY A 81 8.26 -0.95 15.49
N ARG A 82 8.56 -2.22 15.72
CA ARG A 82 7.60 -3.29 16.02
C ARG A 82 8.14 -4.11 17.18
N GLU A 83 7.24 -4.55 18.04
CA GLU A 83 7.59 -5.45 19.13
C GLU A 83 8.03 -6.82 18.57
N ASP A 84 7.31 -7.30 17.54
CA ASP A 84 7.63 -8.53 16.83
C ASP A 84 7.85 -8.22 15.33
N PRO A 85 9.08 -7.79 14.95
CA PRO A 85 9.38 -7.38 13.59
C PRO A 85 9.54 -8.60 12.69
N ARG A 86 8.90 -8.56 11.51
CA ARG A 86 9.12 -9.57 10.46
C ARG A 86 10.50 -9.44 9.85
N TYR A 87 11.09 -10.57 9.45
CA TYR A 87 12.38 -10.62 8.75
C TYR A 87 12.22 -10.21 7.28
N TRP A 88 12.45 -8.93 7.00
CA TRP A 88 12.21 -8.37 5.67
C TRP A 88 13.35 -8.66 4.69
N ALA A 89 14.57 -8.89 5.14
CA ALA A 89 15.71 -9.22 4.27
C ALA A 89 15.45 -10.49 3.44
N GLU A 90 14.90 -11.55 4.05
CA GLU A 90 14.57 -12.78 3.33
C GLU A 90 13.47 -12.54 2.28
N ARG A 91 12.44 -11.79 2.64
CA ARG A 91 11.34 -11.44 1.72
C ARG A 91 11.84 -10.57 0.56
N TRP A 92 12.74 -9.62 0.85
CA TRP A 92 13.40 -8.78 -0.13
C TRP A 92 14.20 -9.61 -1.14
N ASN A 93 15.13 -10.47 -0.65
CA ASN A 93 15.97 -11.29 -1.51
C ASN A 93 15.14 -12.28 -2.36
N ARG A 94 14.04 -12.80 -1.82
CA ARG A 94 13.11 -13.63 -2.58
C ARG A 94 12.40 -12.83 -3.67
N ALA A 95 11.96 -11.61 -3.40
CA ALA A 95 11.32 -10.74 -4.37
C ALA A 95 12.30 -10.27 -5.46
N ARG A 96 13.59 -10.11 -5.11
CA ARG A 96 14.68 -9.70 -5.99
C ARG A 96 15.05 -10.79 -7.02
N ALA A 97 14.78 -12.05 -6.78
CA ALA A 97 15.18 -13.14 -7.66
C ALA A 97 14.77 -12.89 -9.11
N GLY A 98 15.75 -12.84 -10.02
CA GLY A 98 15.61 -12.47 -11.44
C GLY A 98 15.50 -10.95 -11.70
N LEU A 99 15.80 -10.12 -10.71
CA LEU A 99 15.85 -8.64 -10.79
C LEU A 99 17.18 -8.10 -10.23
N GLU A 100 18.26 -8.88 -10.31
CA GLU A 100 19.54 -8.57 -9.67
C GLU A 100 20.18 -7.27 -10.18
N GLU A 101 19.83 -6.87 -11.40
CA GLU A 101 20.30 -5.62 -12.02
C GLU A 101 19.43 -4.41 -11.64
N GLU A 102 18.21 -4.65 -11.11
CA GLU A 102 17.25 -3.61 -10.75
C GLU A 102 17.19 -3.36 -9.23
N ALA A 103 17.72 -4.30 -8.41
CA ALA A 103 17.66 -4.25 -6.96
C ALA A 103 18.92 -4.79 -6.31
N THR A 104 19.35 -4.16 -5.21
CA THR A 104 20.48 -4.63 -4.40
C THR A 104 20.11 -5.88 -3.62
N GLU A 105 21.11 -6.59 -3.11
CA GLU A 105 20.89 -7.53 -2.00
C GLU A 105 20.39 -6.81 -0.76
N ALA A 106 19.78 -7.57 0.16
CA ALA A 106 19.42 -7.02 1.45
C ALA A 106 20.67 -6.65 2.24
N VAL A 107 20.75 -5.38 2.68
CA VAL A 107 21.89 -4.85 3.45
C VAL A 107 21.63 -4.85 4.97
N SER A 108 20.38 -5.07 5.39
CA SER A 108 19.99 -5.22 6.80
C SER A 108 18.80 -6.13 6.97
N SER A 109 18.55 -6.56 8.21
CA SER A 109 17.39 -7.38 8.56
C SER A 109 16.04 -6.67 8.41
N GLY A 110 16.03 -5.36 8.58
CA GLY A 110 14.83 -4.54 8.68
C GLY A 110 14.12 -4.68 10.02
N PHE A 111 14.82 -5.00 11.10
CA PHE A 111 14.24 -5.11 12.45
C PHE A 111 14.19 -3.77 13.18
N ILE A 112 15.21 -2.95 13.02
CA ILE A 112 15.38 -1.71 13.76
C ILE A 112 14.84 -0.53 12.96
N ARG A 113 14.16 0.39 13.63
CA ARG A 113 13.69 1.63 13.00
C ARG A 113 14.84 2.40 12.37
N GLY A 114 14.68 2.82 11.13
CA GLY A 114 15.67 3.51 10.33
C GLY A 114 16.54 2.59 9.47
N GLU A 115 16.59 1.27 9.75
CA GLU A 115 17.33 0.34 8.90
C GLU A 115 16.81 0.33 7.47
N ILE A 116 17.75 0.46 6.52
CA ILE A 116 17.49 0.27 5.09
C ILE A 116 17.71 -1.19 4.77
N VAL A 117 16.70 -1.85 4.23
CA VAL A 117 16.79 -3.27 3.83
C VAL A 117 17.44 -3.41 2.46
N GLY A 118 17.14 -2.50 1.53
CA GLY A 118 17.72 -2.54 0.20
C GLY A 118 17.28 -1.35 -0.65
N TYR A 119 17.86 -1.28 -1.84
CA TYR A 119 17.58 -0.27 -2.84
C TYR A 119 17.12 -0.95 -4.13
N ALA A 120 16.16 -0.34 -4.83
CA ALA A 120 15.78 -0.80 -6.17
C ALA A 120 15.35 0.37 -7.04
N LEU A 121 15.50 0.22 -8.36
CA LEU A 121 15.02 1.20 -9.33
C LEU A 121 13.55 1.52 -9.11
N ALA A 122 13.15 2.77 -9.31
CA ALA A 122 11.80 3.24 -9.03
C ALA A 122 10.72 2.45 -9.80
N ALA A 123 11.06 1.98 -11.01
CA ALA A 123 10.18 1.22 -11.88
C ALA A 123 10.35 -0.31 -11.79
N SER A 124 11.13 -0.81 -10.82
CA SER A 124 11.37 -2.26 -10.69
C SER A 124 10.11 -3.00 -10.23
N ASP A 125 9.91 -4.18 -10.78
CA ASP A 125 8.83 -5.09 -10.39
C ASP A 125 8.99 -5.64 -8.96
N ILE A 126 10.15 -5.45 -8.32
CA ILE A 126 10.38 -5.88 -6.93
C ILE A 126 9.33 -5.30 -5.99
N TRP A 127 8.87 -4.07 -6.23
CA TRP A 127 7.90 -3.39 -5.37
C TRP A 127 6.57 -4.13 -5.34
N ILE A 128 6.11 -4.63 -6.49
CA ILE A 128 4.89 -5.44 -6.60
C ILE A 128 5.09 -6.82 -5.98
N ARG A 129 6.25 -7.47 -6.22
CA ARG A 129 6.55 -8.81 -5.67
C ARG A 129 6.71 -8.79 -4.15
N LEU A 130 7.23 -7.67 -3.61
CA LEU A 130 7.40 -7.46 -2.18
C LEU A 130 6.06 -7.24 -1.47
N SER A 131 5.07 -6.71 -2.19
CA SER A 131 3.78 -6.35 -1.63
C SER A 131 2.83 -7.56 -1.52
N ARG A 132 2.22 -7.73 -0.34
CA ARG A 132 1.10 -8.65 -0.17
C ARG A 132 -0.13 -8.23 -0.95
N PHE A 133 -0.24 -6.94 -1.23
CA PHE A 133 -1.40 -6.33 -1.90
C PHE A 133 -1.19 -6.21 -3.41
N GLY A 134 0.00 -6.57 -3.94
CA GLY A 134 0.33 -6.43 -5.34
C GLY A 134 0.45 -4.97 -5.81
N THR A 135 0.71 -4.04 -4.88
CA THR A 135 0.89 -2.61 -5.17
C THR A 135 2.37 -2.23 -5.10
N PRO A 136 2.86 -1.30 -5.93
CA PRO A 136 4.27 -0.88 -5.90
C PRO A 136 4.58 0.14 -4.80
N TYR A 137 3.66 0.38 -3.88
CA TYR A 137 3.76 1.39 -2.82
C TYR A 137 3.31 0.83 -1.46
N PRO A 138 3.75 1.47 -0.35
CA PRO A 138 3.37 1.07 1.00
C PRO A 138 1.85 1.18 1.29
N PRO A 139 1.36 0.41 2.26
CA PRO A 139 2.09 -0.59 3.05
C PRO A 139 2.28 -1.87 2.25
N PHE A 140 3.41 -2.55 2.43
CA PHE A 140 3.72 -3.80 1.72
C PHE A 140 3.09 -5.05 2.37
N ASP A 141 2.59 -4.90 3.59
CA ASP A 141 1.80 -5.92 4.32
C ASP A 141 1.02 -5.25 5.46
N TYR A 142 0.04 -5.94 6.01
CA TYR A 142 -0.71 -5.47 7.18
C TYR A 142 0.25 -5.15 8.34
N LEU A 143 0.12 -3.94 8.88
CA LEU A 143 0.95 -3.46 9.99
C LEU A 143 2.46 -3.69 9.76
N SER A 144 2.94 -3.55 8.54
CA SER A 144 4.33 -3.88 8.17
C SER A 144 5.37 -3.02 8.89
N GLY A 145 5.07 -1.77 9.13
CA GLY A 145 6.03 -0.77 9.63
C GLY A 145 7.15 -0.44 8.63
N MET A 146 7.02 -0.91 7.38
CA MET A 146 7.97 -0.65 6.29
C MET A 146 7.47 0.47 5.39
N ASN A 147 8.42 1.19 4.80
CA ASN A 147 8.15 2.28 3.87
C ASN A 147 9.22 2.35 2.78
N ILE A 148 9.01 3.20 1.79
CA ILE A 148 10.01 3.58 0.80
C ILE A 148 10.29 5.08 0.88
N ALA A 149 11.47 5.49 0.43
CA ALA A 149 11.80 6.90 0.22
C ALA A 149 12.54 7.06 -1.10
N PRO A 150 12.35 8.19 -1.81
CA PRO A 150 13.00 8.45 -3.09
C PRO A 150 14.50 8.58 -2.91
N VAL A 151 15.23 8.19 -3.96
CA VAL A 151 16.69 8.19 -4.04
C VAL A 151 17.08 8.74 -5.40
N GLY A 152 17.97 9.75 -5.38
CA GLY A 152 18.53 10.32 -6.61
C GLY A 152 19.55 9.40 -7.28
N ALA A 153 19.94 9.76 -8.51
CA ALA A 153 20.83 8.94 -9.34
C ALA A 153 22.22 8.71 -8.70
N GLU A 154 22.74 9.66 -7.93
CA GLU A 154 24.05 9.53 -7.27
C GLU A 154 24.01 8.47 -6.16
N GLU A 155 23.05 8.56 -5.23
CA GLU A 155 22.87 7.58 -4.15
C GLU A 155 22.54 6.19 -4.73
N ALA A 156 21.73 6.11 -5.78
CA ALA A 156 21.38 4.85 -6.44
C ALA A 156 22.62 4.16 -7.05
N ARG A 157 23.52 4.92 -7.73
CA ARG A 157 24.78 4.39 -8.26
C ARG A 157 25.73 3.96 -7.13
N ALA A 158 25.81 4.76 -6.07
CA ALA A 158 26.62 4.40 -4.89
C ALA A 158 26.11 3.10 -4.23
N ALA A 159 24.82 2.82 -4.30
CA ALA A 159 24.23 1.56 -3.87
C ALA A 159 24.43 0.40 -4.88
N GLY A 160 25.03 0.64 -6.04
CA GLY A 160 25.33 -0.38 -7.05
C GLY A 160 24.23 -0.58 -8.12
N LEU A 161 23.27 0.36 -8.24
CA LEU A 161 22.20 0.26 -9.24
C LEU A 161 22.62 0.91 -10.57
N ASP A 162 22.26 0.27 -11.69
CA ASP A 162 22.39 0.85 -13.03
C ASP A 162 21.17 1.73 -13.36
N VAL A 163 21.29 3.02 -13.10
CA VAL A 163 20.23 4.01 -13.35
C VAL A 163 19.99 4.32 -14.82
N SER A 164 20.79 3.79 -15.76
CA SER A 164 20.56 3.97 -17.19
C SER A 164 19.34 3.19 -17.69
N ARG A 165 18.87 2.22 -16.91
CA ARG A 165 17.74 1.31 -17.18
C ARG A 165 16.40 1.78 -16.62
N VAL A 166 16.27 3.06 -16.29
CA VAL A 166 14.99 3.59 -15.75
C VAL A 166 13.88 3.38 -16.77
N ARG A 167 12.91 2.53 -16.42
CA ARG A 167 11.68 2.36 -17.19
C ARG A 167 10.66 3.42 -16.74
N PRO A 168 9.79 3.90 -17.64
CA PRO A 168 8.70 4.76 -17.21
C PRO A 168 7.83 4.02 -16.19
N ALA A 169 7.44 4.73 -15.14
CA ALA A 169 6.58 4.19 -14.09
C ALA A 169 5.25 3.68 -14.68
N PRO A 170 4.71 2.56 -14.18
CA PRO A 170 3.43 2.03 -14.67
C PRO A 170 2.30 3.04 -14.45
N ALA A 171 1.49 3.22 -15.47
CA ALA A 171 0.38 4.16 -15.47
C ALA A 171 -0.74 3.70 -14.52
N SER A 172 -1.24 4.63 -13.74
CA SER A 172 -2.50 4.72 -13.01
C SER A 172 -2.83 3.71 -11.89
N PHE A 173 -3.32 4.27 -10.78
CA PHE A 173 -3.94 3.59 -9.64
C PHE A 173 -5.03 2.57 -10.03
N ASN A 174 -5.81 2.85 -11.04
CA ASN A 174 -6.89 1.98 -11.49
C ASN A 174 -6.40 0.65 -12.10
N ALA A 175 -5.28 0.65 -12.82
CA ALA A 175 -4.71 -0.57 -13.38
C ALA A 175 -4.22 -1.53 -12.29
N THR A 176 -3.69 -0.99 -11.19
CA THR A 176 -3.24 -1.79 -10.02
C THR A 176 -4.41 -2.36 -9.23
N LEU A 177 -5.51 -1.61 -9.08
CA LEU A 177 -6.74 -2.09 -8.44
C LEU A 177 -7.42 -3.20 -9.24
N GLU A 178 -7.40 -3.14 -10.57
CA GLU A 178 -7.98 -4.18 -11.42
C GLU A 178 -7.21 -5.51 -11.32
N SER A 179 -5.89 -5.47 -11.20
CA SER A 179 -5.07 -6.68 -11.02
C SER A 179 -5.32 -7.38 -9.69
N ASN A 180 -5.64 -6.64 -8.63
CA ASN A 180 -5.90 -7.17 -7.29
C ASN A 180 -7.34 -7.65 -7.06
N ALA A 181 -8.23 -7.40 -7.99
CA ALA A 181 -9.62 -7.85 -7.94
C ALA A 181 -9.82 -9.32 -8.39
N LYS A 182 -8.73 -10.10 -8.55
CA LYS A 182 -8.82 -11.55 -8.79
C LYS A 182 -9.54 -12.23 -7.63
N GLY A 183 -10.71 -12.83 -7.91
CA GLY A 183 -11.58 -13.49 -6.90
C GLY A 183 -12.76 -12.64 -6.41
N VAL A 184 -12.88 -11.38 -6.80
CA VAL A 184 -14.06 -10.57 -6.54
C VAL A 184 -15.07 -10.79 -7.67
N THR A 185 -16.33 -11.07 -7.33
CA THR A 185 -17.41 -11.27 -8.33
C THR A 185 -17.62 -9.97 -9.12
N GLU A 186 -18.01 -10.07 -10.40
CA GLU A 186 -18.28 -8.90 -11.25
C GLU A 186 -19.33 -7.95 -10.66
N SER A 187 -20.33 -8.47 -9.95
CA SER A 187 -21.30 -7.65 -9.21
C SER A 187 -20.63 -6.76 -8.17
N ASN A 188 -19.66 -7.28 -7.41
CA ASN A 188 -18.93 -6.53 -6.41
C ASN A 188 -17.93 -5.56 -7.05
N LYS A 189 -17.28 -5.93 -8.15
CA LYS A 189 -16.42 -5.02 -8.93
C LYS A 189 -17.23 -3.81 -9.43
N ASN A 190 -18.43 -4.03 -9.95
CA ASN A 190 -19.30 -2.96 -10.44
C ASN A 190 -19.79 -2.05 -9.30
N LYS A 191 -20.09 -2.59 -8.12
CA LYS A 191 -20.38 -1.78 -6.93
C LYS A 191 -19.21 -0.92 -6.51
N ILE A 192 -17.99 -1.49 -6.48
CA ILE A 192 -16.76 -0.76 -6.14
C ILE A 192 -16.49 0.34 -7.16
N ARG A 193 -16.59 0.07 -8.47
CA ARG A 193 -16.43 1.08 -9.54
C ARG A 193 -17.44 2.23 -9.40
N ARG A 194 -18.69 1.94 -9.04
CA ARG A 194 -19.71 2.97 -8.81
C ARG A 194 -19.36 3.86 -7.63
N ILE A 195 -18.96 3.26 -6.50
CA ILE A 195 -18.55 3.99 -5.29
C ILE A 195 -17.32 4.86 -5.56
N LEU A 196 -16.34 4.35 -6.29
CA LEU A 196 -15.13 5.11 -6.65
C LEU A 196 -15.45 6.28 -7.60
N LYS A 197 -16.32 6.10 -8.60
CA LYS A 197 -16.76 7.17 -9.49
C LYS A 197 -17.51 8.28 -8.72
N GLU A 198 -18.37 7.91 -7.80
CA GLU A 198 -19.09 8.85 -6.94
C GLU A 198 -18.12 9.64 -6.04
N ALA A 199 -17.16 8.96 -5.41
CA ALA A 199 -16.14 9.60 -4.59
C ALA A 199 -15.27 10.59 -5.37
N VAL A 200 -14.86 10.25 -6.59
CA VAL A 200 -14.08 11.14 -7.47
C VAL A 200 -14.90 12.36 -7.88
N ARG A 201 -16.20 12.18 -8.18
CA ARG A 201 -17.08 13.30 -8.56
C ARG A 201 -17.25 14.30 -7.42
N VAL A 202 -17.48 13.81 -6.20
CA VAL A 202 -17.61 14.67 -5.00
C VAL A 202 -16.32 15.45 -4.72
N THR A 203 -15.16 14.86 -4.96
CA THR A 203 -13.87 15.53 -4.77
C THR A 203 -13.68 16.66 -5.80
N GLN A 204 -14.06 16.44 -7.07
CA GLN A 204 -13.95 17.45 -8.13
C GLN A 204 -14.96 18.61 -7.95
N GLU A 205 -16.16 18.34 -7.44
CA GLU A 205 -17.16 19.37 -7.15
C GLU A 205 -16.75 20.28 -5.96
N ASN A 206 -16.01 19.72 -4.97
CA ASN A 206 -15.48 20.48 -3.84
C ASN A 206 -14.27 21.33 -4.20
N ASP A 207 -13.40 20.86 -5.12
CA ASP A 207 -12.24 21.64 -5.60
C ASP A 207 -12.65 22.78 -6.55
N GLY A 208 -13.82 22.69 -7.20
CA GLY A 208 -14.38 23.73 -8.09
C GLY A 208 -15.13 24.85 -7.37
N ASN A 209 -15.36 24.76 -6.07
CA ASN A 209 -16.14 25.74 -5.31
C ASN A 209 -15.29 26.59 -4.35
N THR A 210 -13.97 26.62 -4.55
CA THR A 210 -13.03 27.47 -3.81
C THR A 210 -12.40 28.50 -4.77
N THR A 211 -13.24 29.42 -5.25
CA THR A 211 -12.82 30.67 -5.90
C THR A 211 -13.59 31.83 -5.28
#